data_55b49b0b73ac2b1d52e5abae4bc2772d
#
_entry.id   55b49b0b73ac2b1d52e5abae4bc2772d
#
_cell.length_a   1.000
_cell.length_b   1.000
_cell.length_c   1.000
_cell.angle_alpha   90.00
_cell.angle_beta   90.00
_cell.angle_gamma   90.00
#
_symmetry.space_group_name_H-M   'P 1'
#
loop_
_entity.id
_entity.type
_entity.pdbx_description
1 polymer ?
#
loop_
_entity_poly.entity_id
_entity_poly.type
_entity_poly.pdbx_seq_one_letter_code
_entity_poly.pdbx_strand_id
1 'polypeptide(L)'
;LSEVKGISEQKAREIARQMAEKSEMRSAMMFLQQYGISVALGVKIYARYGSGLYSVLKENPYRLAEDIQGVGFKIADEIAGRIGIHTDSDYRIKSGLLYVLSLAAGDGHVFLPRSILLARASELLGVEASLMEKHVMDLAMDRKVILKEMDFGDRREPAVYGSAFYYLELNTARMLKDLDVSSSQPEEAIRKRLDFIEKKNQLTLEELQRQAVIEAVNHGVLVITGGPGTGKTTTINAIIQYFELEGLDIYLAAPTGRAAKRMTEATGYEASTIHRLLELSGLVEDSSAGAHFERNQDNPLEADVIIIDEMSMVDISLMDALLSAVQVGTRLILVGDVNQLPSVGPGNVLKDIIDS
;
A
#
# COMPACT_ATOMS: atom_id res chain seq x y z
N LEU A 1 -43.33 -26.01 20.77
CA LEU A 1 -42.25 -26.98 20.58
C LEU A 1 -41.93 -27.77 21.88
N SER A 2 -42.05 -27.16 23.06
CA SER A 2 -41.81 -27.84 24.33
C SER A 2 -42.85 -28.94 24.65
N GLU A 3 -44.01 -28.92 24.02
CA GLU A 3 -45.06 -29.93 24.17
C GLU A 3 -44.86 -31.16 23.30
N VAL A 4 -43.85 -31.19 22.39
CA VAL A 4 -43.53 -32.30 21.54
C VAL A 4 -42.67 -33.34 22.29
N LYS A 5 -43.14 -34.57 22.40
CA LYS A 5 -42.43 -35.64 23.06
C LYS A 5 -41.02 -35.84 22.48
N GLY A 6 -39.99 -35.69 23.31
CA GLY A 6 -38.59 -35.88 22.93
C GLY A 6 -37.82 -34.56 22.68
N ILE A 7 -38.43 -33.40 22.84
CA ILE A 7 -37.74 -32.09 22.74
C ILE A 7 -37.62 -31.49 24.15
N SER A 8 -36.39 -31.34 24.63
CA SER A 8 -36.15 -30.61 25.89
C SER A 8 -36.46 -29.13 25.76
N GLU A 9 -36.80 -28.46 26.84
CA GLU A 9 -37.11 -27.02 26.86
C GLU A 9 -35.94 -26.19 26.31
N GLN A 10 -34.70 -26.57 26.60
CA GLN A 10 -33.50 -25.93 26.05
C GLN A 10 -33.39 -26.08 24.52
N LYS A 11 -33.67 -27.30 24.02
CA LYS A 11 -33.67 -27.57 22.56
C LYS A 11 -34.81 -26.86 21.85
N ALA A 12 -35.96 -26.76 22.49
CA ALA A 12 -37.10 -25.99 21.96
C ALA A 12 -36.78 -24.50 21.83
N ARG A 13 -36.12 -23.91 22.82
CA ARG A 13 -35.66 -22.50 22.80
C ARG A 13 -34.62 -22.28 21.73
N GLU A 14 -33.68 -23.22 21.54
CA GLU A 14 -32.67 -23.12 20.51
C GLU A 14 -33.27 -23.18 19.09
N ILE A 15 -34.19 -24.11 18.86
CA ILE A 15 -34.92 -24.22 17.57
C ILE A 15 -35.73 -22.93 17.32
N ALA A 16 -36.42 -22.42 18.33
CA ALA A 16 -37.18 -21.17 18.19
C ALA A 16 -36.27 -19.97 17.85
N ARG A 17 -35.09 -19.87 18.48
CA ARG A 17 -34.10 -18.84 18.16
C ARG A 17 -33.62 -18.96 16.71
N GLN A 18 -33.21 -20.15 16.28
CA GLN A 18 -32.75 -20.40 14.90
C GLN A 18 -33.84 -20.12 13.86
N MET A 19 -35.11 -20.44 14.17
CA MET A 19 -36.23 -20.13 13.31
C MET A 19 -36.48 -18.62 13.23
N ALA A 20 -36.37 -17.89 14.34
CA ALA A 20 -36.50 -16.43 14.38
C ALA A 20 -35.38 -15.76 13.55
N GLU A 21 -34.12 -16.17 13.75
CA GLU A 21 -32.98 -15.68 12.99
C GLU A 21 -33.12 -15.93 11.47
N LYS A 22 -33.56 -17.12 11.07
CA LYS A 22 -33.83 -17.45 9.66
C LYS A 22 -34.98 -16.64 9.07
N SER A 23 -36.04 -16.39 9.86
CA SER A 23 -37.17 -15.57 9.44
C SER A 23 -36.77 -14.13 9.26
N GLU A 24 -35.96 -13.58 10.18
CA GLU A 24 -35.41 -12.21 10.10
C GLU A 24 -34.51 -12.05 8.88
N MET A 25 -33.58 -12.99 8.67
CA MET A 25 -32.72 -13.01 7.48
C MET A 25 -33.54 -13.07 6.18
N ARG A 26 -34.60 -13.89 6.13
CA ARG A 26 -35.48 -13.94 4.95
C ARG A 26 -36.14 -12.59 4.69
N SER A 27 -36.67 -11.96 5.73
CA SER A 27 -37.31 -10.63 5.61
C SER A 27 -36.29 -9.59 5.12
N ALA A 28 -35.07 -9.63 5.65
CA ALA A 28 -33.98 -8.76 5.20
C ALA A 28 -33.64 -9.00 3.72
N MET A 29 -33.53 -10.27 3.27
CA MET A 29 -33.29 -10.58 1.87
C MET A 29 -34.40 -10.07 0.95
N MET A 30 -35.66 -10.25 1.33
CA MET A 30 -36.81 -9.74 0.56
C MET A 30 -36.77 -8.21 0.46
N PHE A 31 -36.44 -7.51 1.54
CA PHE A 31 -36.28 -6.05 1.55
C PHE A 31 -35.13 -5.62 0.61
N LEU A 32 -33.97 -6.25 0.71
CA LEU A 32 -32.81 -5.92 -0.12
C LEU A 32 -33.07 -6.18 -1.62
N GLN A 33 -33.80 -7.24 -1.94
CA GLN A 33 -34.18 -7.55 -3.32
C GLN A 33 -35.11 -6.50 -3.95
N GLN A 34 -35.93 -5.79 -3.17
CA GLN A 34 -36.76 -4.68 -3.68
C GLN A 34 -35.89 -3.56 -4.26
N TYR A 35 -34.69 -3.38 -3.75
CA TYR A 35 -33.71 -2.42 -4.25
C TYR A 35 -32.71 -3.01 -5.24
N GLY A 36 -32.99 -4.24 -5.74
CA GLY A 36 -32.15 -4.91 -6.75
C GLY A 36 -30.81 -5.42 -6.23
N ILE A 37 -30.69 -5.58 -4.90
CA ILE A 37 -29.49 -6.13 -4.28
C ILE A 37 -29.53 -7.66 -4.45
N SER A 38 -28.44 -8.23 -4.99
CA SER A 38 -28.33 -9.68 -5.18
C SER A 38 -28.34 -10.42 -3.84
N VAL A 39 -28.77 -11.69 -3.86
CA VAL A 39 -28.80 -12.53 -2.64
C VAL A 39 -27.41 -12.64 -2.02
N ALA A 40 -26.36 -12.83 -2.84
CA ALA A 40 -24.98 -12.95 -2.34
C ALA A 40 -24.52 -11.69 -1.62
N LEU A 41 -24.81 -10.50 -2.18
CA LEU A 41 -24.50 -9.22 -1.52
C LEU A 41 -25.40 -9.02 -0.30
N GLY A 42 -26.67 -9.37 -0.37
CA GLY A 42 -27.61 -9.30 0.74
C GLY A 42 -27.15 -10.10 1.97
N VAL A 43 -26.59 -11.30 1.75
CA VAL A 43 -26.01 -12.11 2.83
C VAL A 43 -24.84 -11.39 3.51
N LYS A 44 -23.94 -10.77 2.73
CA LYS A 44 -22.83 -9.96 3.29
C LYS A 44 -23.33 -8.75 4.10
N ILE A 45 -24.33 -8.04 3.57
CA ILE A 45 -24.95 -6.88 4.25
C ILE A 45 -25.58 -7.33 5.58
N TYR A 46 -26.35 -8.42 5.55
CA TYR A 46 -26.98 -8.93 6.75
C TYR A 46 -25.96 -9.44 7.78
N ALA A 47 -24.92 -10.14 7.33
CA ALA A 47 -23.84 -10.59 8.21
C ALA A 47 -23.12 -9.42 8.91
N ARG A 48 -22.98 -8.26 8.23
CA ARG A 48 -22.31 -7.08 8.78
C ARG A 48 -23.19 -6.28 9.73
N TYR A 49 -24.47 -6.08 9.40
CA TYR A 49 -25.35 -5.13 10.09
C TYR A 49 -26.50 -5.79 10.84
N GLY A 50 -26.81 -7.07 10.58
CA GLY A 50 -27.98 -7.72 11.17
C GLY A 50 -29.26 -6.95 10.89
N SER A 51 -30.10 -6.78 11.91
CA SER A 51 -31.32 -5.95 11.85
C SER A 51 -31.06 -4.45 11.65
N GLY A 52 -29.85 -3.97 11.95
CA GLY A 52 -29.45 -2.57 11.74
C GLY A 52 -29.35 -2.17 10.27
N LEU A 53 -29.39 -3.13 9.34
CA LEU A 53 -29.30 -2.86 7.90
C LEU A 53 -30.35 -1.88 7.39
N TYR A 54 -31.56 -1.91 7.95
CA TYR A 54 -32.67 -1.03 7.54
C TYR A 54 -32.35 0.45 7.81
N SER A 55 -31.78 0.74 8.99
CA SER A 55 -31.36 2.10 9.35
C SER A 55 -30.18 2.56 8.48
N VAL A 56 -29.18 1.71 8.31
CA VAL A 56 -28.00 2.02 7.48
C VAL A 56 -28.42 2.38 6.04
N LEU A 57 -29.28 1.56 5.42
CA LEU A 57 -29.72 1.81 4.05
C LEU A 57 -30.56 3.09 3.91
N LYS A 58 -31.40 3.40 4.90
CA LYS A 58 -32.24 4.59 4.88
C LYS A 58 -31.48 5.87 5.19
N GLU A 59 -30.52 5.82 6.11
CA GLU A 59 -29.78 6.98 6.57
C GLU A 59 -28.55 7.26 5.70
N ASN A 60 -27.72 6.25 5.46
CA ASN A 60 -26.48 6.39 4.70
C ASN A 60 -26.09 5.08 4.00
N PRO A 61 -26.63 4.79 2.80
CA PRO A 61 -26.29 3.58 2.05
C PRO A 61 -24.82 3.53 1.58
N TYR A 62 -24.10 4.67 1.57
CA TYR A 62 -22.70 4.72 1.17
C TYR A 62 -21.76 4.04 2.18
N ARG A 63 -22.24 3.79 3.41
CA ARG A 63 -21.52 2.94 4.36
C ARG A 63 -21.28 1.53 3.85
N LEU A 64 -22.10 1.04 2.92
CA LEU A 64 -21.87 -0.24 2.27
C LEU A 64 -20.51 -0.29 1.55
N ALA A 65 -20.10 0.84 0.94
CA ALA A 65 -18.81 0.93 0.26
C ALA A 65 -17.61 1.01 1.23
N GLU A 66 -17.84 1.47 2.45
CA GLU A 66 -16.80 1.51 3.49
C GLU A 66 -16.67 0.17 4.23
N ASP A 67 -17.81 -0.49 4.50
CA ASP A 67 -17.91 -1.61 5.43
C ASP A 67 -17.92 -3.00 4.76
N ILE A 68 -18.18 -3.09 3.44
CA ILE A 68 -18.40 -4.38 2.76
C ILE A 68 -17.46 -4.52 1.57
N GLN A 69 -16.59 -5.49 1.66
CA GLN A 69 -15.67 -5.79 0.57
C GLN A 69 -16.42 -6.23 -0.71
N GLY A 70 -16.00 -5.61 -1.82
CA GLY A 70 -16.62 -5.84 -3.14
C GLY A 70 -17.81 -4.91 -3.42
N VAL A 71 -18.17 -4.02 -2.49
CA VAL A 71 -19.11 -2.92 -2.72
C VAL A 71 -18.31 -1.63 -2.91
N GLY A 72 -18.25 -1.15 -4.14
CA GLY A 72 -17.69 0.16 -4.44
C GLY A 72 -18.75 1.27 -4.43
N PHE A 73 -18.28 2.53 -4.55
CA PHE A 73 -19.14 3.71 -4.63
C PHE A 73 -20.29 3.56 -5.64
N LYS A 74 -20.01 3.06 -6.86
CA LYS A 74 -21.03 2.91 -7.91
C LYS A 74 -22.20 2.03 -7.50
N ILE A 75 -21.92 0.90 -6.83
CA ILE A 75 -22.96 0.00 -6.33
C ILE A 75 -23.77 0.67 -5.21
N ALA A 76 -23.08 1.35 -4.28
CA ALA A 76 -23.74 2.08 -3.21
C ALA A 76 -24.59 3.24 -3.75
N ASP A 77 -24.12 3.96 -4.76
CA ASP A 77 -24.84 5.07 -5.42
C ASP A 77 -26.09 4.59 -6.16
N GLU A 78 -26.01 3.44 -6.84
CA GLU A 78 -27.18 2.81 -7.48
C GLU A 78 -28.22 2.39 -6.45
N ILE A 79 -27.81 1.79 -5.33
CA ILE A 79 -28.69 1.44 -4.22
C ILE A 79 -29.32 2.69 -3.62
N ALA A 80 -28.52 3.73 -3.36
CA ALA A 80 -28.98 5.01 -2.83
C ALA A 80 -30.05 5.66 -3.72
N GLY A 81 -29.82 5.67 -5.04
CA GLY A 81 -30.80 6.17 -6.02
C GLY A 81 -32.10 5.40 -6.00
N ARG A 82 -32.08 4.07 -5.86
CA ARG A 82 -33.28 3.23 -5.75
C ARG A 82 -34.03 3.43 -4.44
N ILE A 83 -33.36 3.78 -3.36
CA ILE A 83 -33.95 4.09 -2.04
C ILE A 83 -34.53 5.50 -2.03
N GLY A 84 -34.14 6.38 -2.97
CA GLY A 84 -34.60 7.75 -3.08
C GLY A 84 -33.74 8.76 -2.31
N ILE A 85 -32.44 8.46 -2.12
CA ILE A 85 -31.47 9.43 -1.59
C ILE A 85 -31.26 10.54 -2.62
N HIS A 86 -31.29 11.79 -2.17
CA HIS A 86 -31.08 12.95 -3.03
C HIS A 86 -29.66 12.95 -3.64
N THR A 87 -29.56 13.44 -4.89
CA THR A 87 -28.30 13.48 -5.66
C THR A 87 -27.26 14.42 -5.06
N ASP A 88 -27.68 15.40 -4.28
CA ASP A 88 -26.86 16.41 -3.59
C ASP A 88 -26.69 16.12 -2.08
N SER A 89 -27.01 14.90 -1.63
CA SER A 89 -26.86 14.55 -0.22
C SER A 89 -25.38 14.61 0.21
N ASP A 90 -25.15 15.09 1.43
CA ASP A 90 -23.81 15.20 2.03
C ASP A 90 -23.06 13.85 2.01
N TYR A 91 -23.74 12.75 2.27
CA TYR A 91 -23.16 11.40 2.23
C TYR A 91 -22.71 10.99 0.82
N ARG A 92 -23.52 11.33 -0.20
CA ARG A 92 -23.18 11.04 -1.59
C ARG A 92 -21.92 11.80 -2.01
N ILE A 93 -21.89 13.10 -1.71
CA ILE A 93 -20.76 13.98 -2.07
C ILE A 93 -19.48 13.51 -1.36
N LYS A 94 -19.52 13.28 -0.06
CA LYS A 94 -18.37 12.79 0.73
C LYS A 94 -17.85 11.45 0.19
N SER A 95 -18.75 10.49 -0.06
CA SER A 95 -18.36 9.17 -0.60
C SER A 95 -17.81 9.28 -2.01
N GLY A 96 -18.37 10.15 -2.84
CA GLY A 96 -17.88 10.41 -4.19
C GLY A 96 -16.48 11.03 -4.23
N LEU A 97 -16.20 11.98 -3.34
CA LEU A 97 -14.87 12.58 -3.18
C LEU A 97 -13.82 11.52 -2.79
N LEU A 98 -14.14 10.66 -1.82
CA LEU A 98 -13.25 9.56 -1.42
C LEU A 98 -13.06 8.55 -2.55
N TYR A 99 -14.11 8.28 -3.33
CA TYR A 99 -14.02 7.38 -4.47
C TYR A 99 -13.12 7.95 -5.57
N VAL A 100 -13.18 9.26 -5.86
CA VAL A 100 -12.27 9.91 -6.82
C VAL A 100 -10.82 9.79 -6.37
N LEU A 101 -10.53 9.96 -5.07
CA LEU A 101 -9.19 9.73 -4.52
C LEU A 101 -8.75 8.26 -4.66
N SER A 102 -9.66 7.32 -4.47
CA SER A 102 -9.39 5.89 -4.68
C SER A 102 -9.09 5.57 -6.14
N LEU A 103 -9.81 6.16 -7.10
CA LEU A 103 -9.51 6.02 -8.52
C LEU A 103 -8.14 6.61 -8.86
N ALA A 104 -7.83 7.78 -8.32
CA ALA A 104 -6.52 8.41 -8.52
C ALA A 104 -5.38 7.55 -7.98
N ALA A 105 -5.59 6.84 -6.87
CA ALA A 105 -4.62 5.87 -6.35
C ALA A 105 -4.41 4.70 -7.32
N GLY A 106 -5.45 4.22 -7.97
CA GLY A 106 -5.34 3.24 -9.06
C GLY A 106 -4.57 3.75 -10.28
N ASP A 107 -4.54 5.07 -10.49
CA ASP A 107 -3.75 5.74 -11.53
C ASP A 107 -2.31 6.09 -11.06
N GLY A 108 -1.91 5.69 -9.87
CA GLY A 108 -0.57 5.90 -9.31
C GLY A 108 -0.42 7.15 -8.41
N HIS A 109 -1.50 7.91 -8.16
CA HIS A 109 -1.46 9.13 -7.37
C HIS A 109 -1.77 8.88 -5.90
N VAL A 110 -0.97 9.42 -4.98
CA VAL A 110 -1.24 9.38 -3.53
C VAL A 110 -2.11 10.54 -3.04
N PHE A 111 -2.20 11.61 -3.82
CA PHE A 111 -3.05 12.77 -3.59
C PHE A 111 -3.56 13.36 -4.91
N LEU A 112 -4.51 14.27 -4.82
CA LEU A 112 -4.90 15.17 -5.91
C LEU A 112 -4.86 16.63 -5.43
N PRO A 113 -4.45 17.60 -6.28
CA PRO A 113 -4.74 19.00 -6.05
C PRO A 113 -6.23 19.21 -5.84
N ARG A 114 -6.63 20.07 -4.89
CA ARG A 114 -8.04 20.28 -4.55
C ARG A 114 -8.90 20.61 -5.77
N SER A 115 -8.39 21.47 -6.64
CA SER A 115 -9.10 21.84 -7.87
C SER A 115 -9.38 20.66 -8.80
N ILE A 116 -8.41 19.74 -8.93
CA ILE A 116 -8.55 18.53 -9.75
C ILE A 116 -9.53 17.55 -9.10
N LEU A 117 -9.45 17.36 -7.78
CA LEU A 117 -10.39 16.53 -7.04
C LEU A 117 -11.83 17.01 -7.24
N LEU A 118 -12.08 18.31 -7.06
CA LEU A 118 -13.40 18.89 -7.21
C LEU A 118 -13.91 18.80 -8.66
N ALA A 119 -13.06 19.01 -9.66
CA ALA A 119 -13.43 18.89 -11.07
C ALA A 119 -13.83 17.45 -11.42
N ARG A 120 -13.02 16.46 -11.04
CA ARG A 120 -13.33 15.03 -11.26
C ARG A 120 -14.59 14.59 -10.50
N ALA A 121 -14.77 15.06 -9.28
CA ALA A 121 -15.97 14.76 -8.49
C ALA A 121 -17.22 15.41 -9.08
N SER A 122 -17.13 16.65 -9.61
CA SER A 122 -18.20 17.32 -10.31
C SER A 122 -18.66 16.53 -11.55
N GLU A 123 -17.74 16.04 -12.34
CA GLU A 123 -18.04 15.19 -13.49
C GLU A 123 -18.71 13.87 -13.07
N LEU A 124 -18.20 13.22 -12.01
CA LEU A 124 -18.74 11.95 -11.50
C LEU A 124 -20.16 12.10 -10.94
N LEU A 125 -20.39 13.14 -10.13
CA LEU A 125 -21.59 13.29 -9.32
C LEU A 125 -22.68 14.13 -9.99
N GLY A 126 -22.33 14.94 -11.00
CA GLY A 126 -23.22 15.92 -11.61
C GLY A 126 -23.58 17.08 -10.65
N VAL A 127 -22.69 17.40 -9.71
CA VAL A 127 -22.87 18.46 -8.70
C VAL A 127 -21.80 19.53 -8.94
N GLU A 128 -22.15 20.80 -8.78
CA GLU A 128 -21.21 21.92 -8.93
C GLU A 128 -20.04 21.82 -7.92
N ALA A 129 -18.84 22.10 -8.37
CA ALA A 129 -17.62 22.06 -7.57
C ALA A 129 -17.69 22.95 -6.32
N SER A 130 -18.29 24.15 -6.46
CA SER A 130 -18.48 25.11 -5.38
C SER A 130 -19.29 24.57 -4.19
N LEU A 131 -20.24 23.68 -4.46
CA LEU A 131 -21.06 23.05 -3.42
C LEU A 131 -20.33 21.93 -2.67
N MET A 132 -19.24 21.42 -3.26
CA MET A 132 -18.48 20.31 -2.67
C MET A 132 -17.33 20.76 -1.78
N GLU A 133 -16.90 22.02 -1.84
CA GLU A 133 -15.74 22.52 -1.06
C GLU A 133 -15.91 22.31 0.45
N LYS A 134 -17.10 22.58 0.99
CA LYS A 134 -17.40 22.35 2.41
C LYS A 134 -17.19 20.88 2.81
N HIS A 135 -17.51 19.95 1.92
CA HIS A 135 -17.41 18.51 2.20
C HIS A 135 -15.97 18.01 2.21
N VAL A 136 -15.07 18.66 1.47
CA VAL A 136 -13.62 18.39 1.60
C VAL A 136 -13.14 18.78 2.99
N MET A 137 -13.58 19.93 3.50
CA MET A 137 -13.26 20.37 4.87
C MET A 137 -13.87 19.44 5.93
N ASP A 138 -15.12 19.02 5.75
CA ASP A 138 -15.77 18.05 6.64
C ASP A 138 -14.98 16.73 6.69
N LEU A 139 -14.57 16.21 5.52
CA LEU A 139 -13.75 14.97 5.43
C LEU A 139 -12.39 15.15 6.13
N ALA A 140 -11.83 16.35 6.10
CA ALA A 140 -10.59 16.66 6.83
C ALA A 140 -10.84 16.69 8.35
N MET A 141 -11.95 17.26 8.81
CA MET A 141 -12.35 17.22 10.22
C MET A 141 -12.61 15.78 10.69
N ASP A 142 -13.23 14.95 9.85
CA ASP A 142 -13.48 13.52 10.10
C ASP A 142 -12.19 12.67 9.97
N ARG A 143 -11.05 13.28 9.67
CA ARG A 143 -9.73 12.62 9.45
C ARG A 143 -9.74 11.55 8.35
N LYS A 144 -10.67 11.63 7.42
CA LYS A 144 -10.73 10.74 6.24
C LYS A 144 -9.80 11.21 5.14
N VAL A 145 -9.52 12.52 5.09
CA VAL A 145 -8.53 13.13 4.20
C VAL A 145 -7.59 14.04 4.98
N ILE A 146 -6.40 14.27 4.43
CA ILE A 146 -5.43 15.23 4.95
C ILE A 146 -5.19 16.30 3.89
N LEU A 147 -5.21 17.57 4.31
CA LEU A 147 -4.93 18.71 3.46
C LEU A 147 -3.52 19.24 3.73
N LYS A 148 -2.71 19.36 2.69
CA LYS A 148 -1.35 19.90 2.78
C LYS A 148 -1.16 20.95 1.70
N GLU A 149 -0.85 22.18 2.10
CA GLU A 149 -0.51 23.25 1.15
C GLU A 149 0.73 22.86 0.35
N MET A 150 0.61 22.84 -0.97
CA MET A 150 1.69 22.51 -1.89
C MET A 150 1.76 23.54 -3.02
N ASP A 151 2.95 23.70 -3.56
CA ASP A 151 3.22 24.51 -4.74
C ASP A 151 3.24 23.60 -5.96
N PHE A 152 2.35 23.86 -6.91
CA PHE A 152 2.26 23.14 -8.18
C PHE A 152 2.88 23.93 -9.35
N GLY A 153 3.72 24.91 -9.03
CA GLY A 153 4.48 25.72 -10.00
C GLY A 153 3.73 26.95 -10.47
N ASP A 154 2.52 26.80 -10.99
CA ASP A 154 1.67 27.91 -11.44
C ASP A 154 0.69 28.40 -10.37
N ARG A 155 0.45 27.58 -9.35
CA ARG A 155 -0.48 27.89 -8.26
C ARG A 155 -0.11 27.16 -6.97
N ARG A 156 -0.47 27.76 -5.86
CA ARG A 156 -0.42 27.17 -4.53
C ARG A 156 -1.82 26.81 -4.09
N GLU A 157 -2.04 25.53 -3.82
CA GLU A 157 -3.33 25.05 -3.34
C GLU A 157 -3.17 23.79 -2.47
N PRO A 158 -4.20 23.39 -1.68
CA PRO A 158 -4.13 22.16 -0.92
C PRO A 158 -4.05 20.93 -1.83
N ALA A 159 -3.05 20.09 -1.57
CA ALA A 159 -3.08 18.68 -1.96
C ALA A 159 -4.01 17.92 -1.01
N VAL A 160 -4.93 17.14 -1.55
CA VAL A 160 -5.89 16.33 -0.79
C VAL A 160 -5.46 14.88 -0.85
N TYR A 161 -5.02 14.37 0.28
CA TYR A 161 -4.64 12.97 0.46
C TYR A 161 -5.78 12.17 1.04
N GLY A 162 -5.96 10.92 0.62
CA GLY A 162 -6.59 9.93 1.50
C GLY A 162 -5.69 9.73 2.72
N SER A 163 -6.25 9.75 3.93
CA SER A 163 -5.45 9.72 5.16
C SER A 163 -4.45 8.56 5.22
N ALA A 164 -4.83 7.37 4.72
CA ALA A 164 -3.95 6.21 4.69
C ALA A 164 -2.66 6.50 3.90
N PHE A 165 -2.75 7.07 2.70
CA PHE A 165 -1.57 7.37 1.87
C PHE A 165 -0.69 8.45 2.46
N TYR A 166 -1.29 9.47 3.09
CA TYR A 166 -0.53 10.49 3.80
C TYR A 166 0.35 9.88 4.90
N TYR A 167 -0.23 9.01 5.72
CA TYR A 167 0.53 8.35 6.79
C TYR A 167 1.54 7.33 6.27
N LEU A 168 1.26 6.64 5.16
CA LEU A 168 2.23 5.76 4.51
C LEU A 168 3.47 6.55 4.06
N GLU A 169 3.30 7.70 3.37
CA GLU A 169 4.42 8.55 2.98
C GLU A 169 5.19 9.08 4.20
N LEU A 170 4.48 9.57 5.20
CA LEU A 170 5.10 10.11 6.41
C LEU A 170 5.91 9.05 7.17
N ASN A 171 5.36 7.83 7.32
CA ASN A 171 6.04 6.72 7.99
C ASN A 171 7.25 6.27 7.18
N THR A 172 7.10 6.11 5.87
CA THR A 172 8.20 5.74 4.95
C THR A 172 9.36 6.74 5.05
N ALA A 173 9.07 8.04 4.99
CA ALA A 173 10.10 9.08 5.11
C ALA A 173 10.81 9.05 6.47
N ARG A 174 10.05 8.83 7.56
CA ARG A 174 10.63 8.70 8.90
C ARG A 174 11.52 7.46 9.01
N MET A 175 11.05 6.30 8.59
CA MET A 175 11.82 5.06 8.65
C MET A 175 13.09 5.12 7.82
N LEU A 176 13.05 5.72 6.62
CA LEU A 176 14.26 5.95 5.81
C LEU A 176 15.27 6.84 6.53
N LYS A 177 14.80 7.92 7.15
CA LYS A 177 15.66 8.82 7.92
C LYS A 177 16.27 8.14 9.15
N ASP A 178 15.52 7.28 9.82
CA ASP A 178 15.98 6.54 11.00
C ASP A 178 17.01 5.45 10.60
N LEU A 179 16.90 4.90 9.37
CA LEU A 179 17.85 3.92 8.82
C LEU A 179 19.16 4.54 8.35
N ASP A 180 19.15 5.81 7.93
CA ASP A 180 20.36 6.47 7.40
C ASP A 180 21.34 6.85 8.52
N VAL A 181 21.85 5.82 9.16
CA VAL A 181 22.91 5.95 10.18
C VAL A 181 24.26 5.90 9.48
N SER A 182 25.00 7.02 9.54
CA SER A 182 26.35 7.07 9.00
C SER A 182 27.36 6.33 9.88
N SER A 183 28.19 5.51 9.26
CA SER A 183 29.41 4.94 9.85
C SER A 183 30.63 5.51 9.15
N SER A 184 31.72 5.73 9.86
CA SER A 184 32.94 6.26 9.24
C SER A 184 34.03 5.19 9.22
N GLN A 185 34.07 4.36 8.18
CA GLN A 185 35.24 3.57 7.90
C GLN A 185 36.25 4.42 7.07
N PRO A 186 37.56 4.31 7.36
CA PRO A 186 38.56 5.02 6.56
C PRO A 186 38.47 4.65 5.09
N GLU A 187 38.27 5.62 4.22
CA GLU A 187 38.15 5.41 2.78
C GLU A 187 39.34 4.62 2.18
N GLU A 188 40.55 4.85 2.67
CA GLU A 188 41.73 4.14 2.23
C GLU A 188 41.64 2.63 2.52
N ALA A 189 41.04 2.22 3.64
CA ALA A 189 40.83 0.83 3.96
C ALA A 189 39.81 0.18 3.01
N ILE A 190 38.74 0.90 2.68
CA ILE A 190 37.73 0.44 1.73
C ILE A 190 38.35 0.32 0.33
N ARG A 191 39.10 1.30 -0.14
CA ARG A 191 39.77 1.30 -1.43
C ARG A 191 40.79 0.13 -1.55
N LYS A 192 41.57 -0.15 -0.53
CA LYS A 192 42.49 -1.33 -0.51
C LYS A 192 41.72 -2.65 -0.66
N ARG A 193 40.55 -2.76 -0.06
CA ARG A 193 39.73 -3.98 -0.20
C ARG A 193 39.12 -4.06 -1.59
N LEU A 194 38.69 -2.93 -2.17
CA LEU A 194 38.23 -2.87 -3.57
C LEU A 194 39.35 -3.30 -4.55
N ASP A 195 40.59 -2.83 -4.36
CA ASP A 195 41.74 -3.26 -5.18
C ASP A 195 41.98 -4.77 -5.12
N PHE A 196 41.74 -5.37 -3.95
CA PHE A 196 41.77 -6.82 -3.81
C PHE A 196 40.66 -7.53 -4.59
N ILE A 197 39.42 -7.02 -4.51
CA ILE A 197 38.25 -7.55 -5.23
C ILE A 197 38.45 -7.45 -6.73
N GLU A 198 38.93 -6.31 -7.24
CA GLU A 198 39.24 -6.11 -8.66
C GLU A 198 40.28 -7.09 -9.18
N LYS A 199 41.38 -7.27 -8.43
CA LYS A 199 42.43 -8.23 -8.77
C LYS A 199 41.92 -9.67 -8.77
N LYS A 200 41.13 -10.05 -7.75
CA LYS A 200 40.56 -11.40 -7.62
C LYS A 200 39.68 -11.76 -8.79
N ASN A 201 38.88 -10.80 -9.27
CA ASN A 201 37.86 -11.00 -10.31
C ASN A 201 38.36 -10.60 -11.71
N GLN A 202 39.56 -10.09 -11.84
CA GLN A 202 40.13 -9.61 -13.12
C GLN A 202 39.22 -8.55 -13.78
N LEU A 203 38.65 -7.65 -12.98
CA LEU A 203 37.81 -6.55 -13.41
C LEU A 203 38.38 -5.22 -12.93
N THR A 204 37.98 -4.15 -13.58
CA THR A 204 38.27 -2.78 -13.15
C THR A 204 36.95 -2.04 -12.96
N LEU A 205 36.75 -1.44 -11.79
CA LEU A 205 35.61 -0.61 -11.49
C LEU A 205 35.87 0.82 -11.92
N GLU A 206 34.88 1.44 -12.52
CA GLU A 206 34.88 2.89 -12.76
C GLU A 206 34.83 3.64 -11.41
N GLU A 207 35.35 4.87 -11.37
CA GLU A 207 35.43 5.63 -10.11
C GLU A 207 34.06 5.83 -9.44
N LEU A 208 32.97 6.06 -10.21
CA LEU A 208 31.62 6.13 -9.65
C LEU A 208 31.14 4.82 -9.05
N GLN A 209 31.56 3.68 -9.61
CA GLN A 209 31.23 2.36 -9.05
C GLN A 209 32.01 2.12 -7.76
N ARG A 210 33.26 2.53 -7.69
CA ARG A 210 34.07 2.49 -6.45
C ARG A 210 33.47 3.37 -5.38
N GLN A 211 33.05 4.59 -5.74
CA GLN A 211 32.39 5.51 -4.83
C GLN A 211 31.09 4.92 -4.29
N ALA A 212 30.26 4.26 -5.12
CA ALA A 212 29.04 3.61 -4.67
C ALA A 212 29.29 2.54 -3.60
N VAL A 213 30.41 1.78 -3.69
CA VAL A 213 30.78 0.82 -2.63
C VAL A 213 31.19 1.56 -1.35
N ILE A 214 31.96 2.65 -1.46
CA ILE A 214 32.36 3.48 -0.31
C ILE A 214 31.14 4.03 0.42
N GLU A 215 30.17 4.57 -0.33
CA GLU A 215 28.91 5.09 0.23
C GLU A 215 28.07 3.95 0.86
N ALA A 216 27.99 2.78 0.22
CA ALA A 216 27.27 1.62 0.77
C ALA A 216 27.84 1.17 2.12
N VAL A 217 29.14 1.33 2.34
CA VAL A 217 29.82 0.99 3.60
C VAL A 217 29.54 2.04 4.68
N ASN A 218 29.47 3.32 4.29
CA ASN A 218 29.43 4.44 5.21
C ASN A 218 28.03 4.95 5.54
N HIS A 219 27.01 4.59 4.75
CA HIS A 219 25.62 5.02 4.93
C HIS A 219 24.67 3.85 5.19
N GLY A 220 23.64 4.12 5.97
CA GLY A 220 22.57 3.15 6.24
C GLY A 220 21.61 3.01 5.05
N VAL A 221 21.47 4.06 4.24
CA VAL A 221 20.63 4.06 3.03
C VAL A 221 21.44 4.57 1.85
N LEU A 222 21.44 3.83 0.74
CA LEU A 222 22.08 4.24 -0.51
C LEU A 222 21.12 4.05 -1.68
N VAL A 223 21.04 5.05 -2.56
CA VAL A 223 20.32 4.93 -3.82
C VAL A 223 21.31 4.91 -4.98
N ILE A 224 21.23 3.86 -5.80
CA ILE A 224 22.01 3.72 -7.03
C ILE A 224 21.07 3.84 -8.21
N THR A 225 21.24 4.90 -9.00
CA THR A 225 20.41 5.14 -10.19
C THR A 225 21.25 5.16 -11.46
N GLY A 226 20.62 4.76 -12.56
CA GLY A 226 21.26 4.79 -13.87
C GLY A 226 20.46 4.02 -14.91
N GLY A 227 20.64 4.37 -16.18
CA GLY A 227 19.97 3.72 -17.31
C GLY A 227 20.46 2.28 -17.56
N PRO A 228 19.90 1.60 -18.57
CA PRO A 228 20.37 0.29 -18.98
C PRO A 228 21.83 0.33 -19.42
N GLY A 229 22.63 -0.67 -19.04
CA GLY A 229 24.04 -0.78 -19.45
C GLY A 229 25.03 0.14 -18.72
N THR A 230 24.61 0.89 -17.69
CA THR A 230 25.50 1.76 -16.91
C THR A 230 26.35 1.03 -15.86
N GLY A 231 26.32 -0.31 -15.85
CA GLY A 231 27.14 -1.10 -14.93
C GLY A 231 26.54 -1.27 -13.53
N LYS A 232 25.23 -1.03 -13.30
CA LYS A 232 24.58 -1.25 -12.01
C LYS A 232 24.84 -2.66 -11.45
N THR A 233 24.72 -3.69 -12.28
CA THR A 233 24.99 -5.07 -11.87
C THR A 233 26.43 -5.28 -11.42
N THR A 234 27.41 -4.66 -12.08
CA THR A 234 28.81 -4.70 -11.68
C THR A 234 29.01 -4.04 -10.32
N THR A 235 28.34 -2.91 -10.09
CA THR A 235 28.35 -2.21 -8.80
C THR A 235 27.74 -3.06 -7.70
N ILE A 236 26.57 -3.67 -7.93
CA ILE A 236 25.92 -4.58 -6.98
C ILE A 236 26.84 -5.74 -6.63
N ASN A 237 27.47 -6.38 -7.62
CA ASN A 237 28.41 -7.49 -7.38
C ASN A 237 29.62 -7.05 -6.54
N ALA A 238 30.17 -5.87 -6.78
CA ALA A 238 31.27 -5.33 -5.98
C ALA A 238 30.85 -5.07 -4.53
N ILE A 239 29.65 -4.53 -4.31
CA ILE A 239 29.06 -4.31 -2.99
C ILE A 239 28.85 -5.64 -2.26
N ILE A 240 28.26 -6.64 -2.91
CA ILE A 240 28.05 -7.96 -2.34
C ILE A 240 29.38 -8.57 -1.90
N GLN A 241 30.37 -8.60 -2.78
CA GLN A 241 31.68 -9.19 -2.46
C GLN A 241 32.40 -8.43 -1.35
N TYR A 242 32.23 -7.11 -1.27
CA TYR A 242 32.78 -6.32 -0.18
C TYR A 242 32.19 -6.78 1.17
N PHE A 243 30.89 -6.88 1.27
CA PHE A 243 30.21 -7.26 2.50
C PHE A 243 30.37 -8.74 2.86
N GLU A 244 30.51 -9.63 1.86
CA GLU A 244 30.89 -11.03 2.10
C GLU A 244 32.27 -11.15 2.76
N LEU A 245 33.25 -10.36 2.33
CA LEU A 245 34.56 -10.31 2.97
C LEU A 245 34.51 -9.79 4.41
N GLU A 246 33.46 -9.07 4.77
CA GLU A 246 33.15 -8.64 6.14
C GLU A 246 32.40 -9.72 6.95
N GLY A 247 31.93 -10.79 6.30
CA GLY A 247 31.13 -11.84 6.92
C GLY A 247 29.69 -11.42 7.25
N LEU A 248 29.12 -10.47 6.49
CA LEU A 248 27.78 -9.94 6.70
C LEU A 248 26.74 -10.76 5.93
N ASP A 249 25.55 -10.87 6.52
CA ASP A 249 24.40 -11.53 5.89
C ASP A 249 23.69 -10.57 4.91
N ILE A 250 23.61 -10.99 3.64
CA ILE A 250 23.14 -10.17 2.53
C ILE A 250 21.86 -10.77 1.95
N TYR A 251 20.79 -9.98 1.88
CA TYR A 251 19.53 -10.34 1.24
C TYR A 251 19.35 -9.55 -0.05
N LEU A 252 18.99 -10.27 -1.12
CA LEU A 252 18.70 -9.67 -2.43
C LEU A 252 17.24 -9.83 -2.77
N ALA A 253 16.59 -8.75 -3.20
CA ALA A 253 15.21 -8.82 -3.64
C ALA A 253 14.89 -7.86 -4.79
N ALA A 254 13.75 -8.12 -5.43
CA ALA A 254 13.21 -7.29 -6.48
C ALA A 254 11.66 -7.31 -6.41
N PRO A 255 10.95 -6.32 -6.99
CA PRO A 255 9.48 -6.28 -6.93
C PRO A 255 8.80 -7.42 -7.68
N THR A 256 9.45 -7.99 -8.70
CA THR A 256 8.87 -9.05 -9.54
C THR A 256 9.73 -10.31 -9.59
N GLY A 257 9.11 -11.48 -9.78
CA GLY A 257 9.83 -12.75 -9.93
C GLY A 257 10.80 -12.76 -11.12
N ARG A 258 10.46 -12.07 -12.21
CA ARG A 258 11.34 -11.96 -13.37
C ARG A 258 12.59 -11.13 -13.06
N ALA A 259 12.44 -10.04 -12.31
CA ALA A 259 13.58 -9.22 -11.88
C ALA A 259 14.44 -9.96 -10.86
N ALA A 260 13.85 -10.63 -9.88
CA ALA A 260 14.56 -11.47 -8.92
C ALA A 260 15.39 -12.57 -9.62
N LYS A 261 14.79 -13.28 -10.59
CA LYS A 261 15.52 -14.29 -11.36
C LYS A 261 16.70 -13.71 -12.12
N ARG A 262 16.53 -12.56 -12.80
CA ARG A 262 17.63 -11.86 -13.49
C ARG A 262 18.74 -11.45 -12.52
N MET A 263 18.35 -10.96 -11.34
CA MET A 263 19.32 -10.60 -10.29
C MET A 263 20.13 -11.82 -9.83
N THR A 264 19.48 -12.97 -9.61
CA THR A 264 20.17 -14.23 -9.29
C THR A 264 21.15 -14.65 -10.40
N GLU A 265 20.72 -14.64 -11.65
CA GLU A 265 21.57 -15.03 -12.80
C GLU A 265 22.76 -14.08 -12.97
N ALA A 266 22.59 -12.79 -12.69
CA ALA A 266 23.61 -11.77 -12.87
C ALA A 266 24.63 -11.70 -11.70
N THR A 267 24.20 -12.01 -10.50
CA THR A 267 25.04 -11.92 -9.29
C THR A 267 25.59 -13.27 -8.83
N GLY A 268 24.91 -14.36 -9.17
CA GLY A 268 25.20 -15.69 -8.63
C GLY A 268 24.66 -15.93 -7.21
N TYR A 269 23.98 -14.92 -6.61
CA TYR A 269 23.35 -15.01 -5.28
C TYR A 269 21.84 -15.18 -5.41
N GLU A 270 21.24 -15.93 -4.50
CA GLU A 270 19.79 -16.12 -4.51
C GLU A 270 19.08 -14.79 -4.21
N ALA A 271 18.24 -14.35 -5.14
CA ALA A 271 17.37 -13.21 -4.98
C ALA A 271 15.90 -13.66 -4.97
N SER A 272 15.09 -13.04 -4.15
CA SER A 272 13.65 -13.31 -4.06
C SER A 272 12.80 -12.11 -4.48
N THR A 273 11.48 -12.28 -4.55
CA THR A 273 10.62 -11.10 -4.62
C THR A 273 10.52 -10.45 -3.24
N ILE A 274 10.28 -9.12 -3.20
CA ILE A 274 10.05 -8.42 -1.93
C ILE A 274 8.90 -9.08 -1.15
N HIS A 275 7.82 -9.47 -1.82
CA HIS A 275 6.71 -10.18 -1.20
C HIS A 275 7.13 -11.51 -0.54
N ARG A 276 8.02 -12.27 -1.19
CA ARG A 276 8.56 -13.52 -0.63
C ARG A 276 9.54 -13.25 0.51
N LEU A 277 10.36 -12.21 0.37
CA LEU A 277 11.27 -11.78 1.43
C LEU A 277 10.52 -11.40 2.71
N LEU A 278 9.37 -10.72 2.55
CA LEU A 278 8.49 -10.33 3.65
C LEU A 278 7.54 -11.44 4.13
N GLU A 279 7.67 -12.65 3.55
CA GLU A 279 6.85 -13.81 3.90
C GLU A 279 5.35 -13.47 3.83
N LEU A 280 4.89 -13.09 2.62
CA LEU A 280 3.48 -12.84 2.38
C LEU A 280 2.70 -14.11 2.70
N SER A 281 1.94 -14.12 3.80
CA SER A 281 1.08 -15.24 4.17
C SER A 281 -0.06 -15.34 3.16
N GLY A 282 -0.11 -16.52 2.49
CA GLY A 282 -1.13 -16.81 1.52
C GLY A 282 -2.51 -16.84 2.14
N LEU A 283 -3.46 -16.19 1.46
CA LEU A 283 -4.90 -16.43 1.53
C LEU A 283 -5.44 -16.78 2.92
N VAL A 284 -5.53 -15.80 3.79
CA VAL A 284 -6.56 -15.84 4.82
C VAL A 284 -7.89 -15.67 4.07
N GLU A 285 -8.78 -16.69 4.14
CA GLU A 285 -10.13 -16.65 3.54
C GLU A 285 -10.98 -15.48 4.06
N ASP A 286 -10.51 -14.75 5.06
CA ASP A 286 -11.06 -13.49 5.53
C ASP A 286 -10.41 -12.32 4.78
N SER A 287 -10.99 -12.01 3.65
CA SER A 287 -10.60 -10.95 2.71
C SER A 287 -10.83 -9.51 3.21
N SER A 288 -10.97 -9.29 4.50
CA SER A 288 -11.07 -7.96 5.14
C SER A 288 -9.74 -7.42 5.67
N ALA A 289 -8.72 -8.28 5.83
CA ALA A 289 -7.36 -7.85 6.13
C ALA A 289 -6.57 -7.75 4.82
N GLY A 290 -5.96 -6.60 4.53
CA GLY A 290 -5.02 -6.45 3.42
C GLY A 290 -3.91 -7.50 3.45
N ALA A 291 -3.05 -7.55 2.43
CA ALA A 291 -1.92 -8.46 2.40
C ALA A 291 -1.16 -8.41 3.74
N HIS A 292 -1.12 -9.54 4.45
CA HIS A 292 -0.44 -9.63 5.73
C HIS A 292 0.97 -10.19 5.49
N PHE A 293 1.97 -9.41 5.88
CA PHE A 293 3.35 -9.82 5.87
C PHE A 293 3.76 -10.32 7.26
N GLU A 294 4.36 -11.52 7.33
CA GLU A 294 4.88 -12.09 8.57
C GLU A 294 6.10 -11.31 9.07
N ARG A 295 6.92 -10.75 8.14
CA ARG A 295 8.04 -9.88 8.46
C ARG A 295 7.54 -8.44 8.62
N ASN A 296 7.79 -7.88 9.80
CA ASN A 296 7.34 -6.55 10.21
C ASN A 296 8.15 -6.05 11.41
N GLN A 297 7.73 -5.00 12.08
CA GLN A 297 8.44 -4.44 13.24
C GLN A 297 8.58 -5.41 14.41
N ASP A 298 7.61 -6.31 14.61
CA ASP A 298 7.63 -7.32 15.69
C ASP A 298 8.42 -8.57 15.30
N ASN A 299 8.60 -8.83 14.00
CA ASN A 299 9.33 -9.95 13.45
C ASN A 299 10.20 -9.49 12.26
N PRO A 300 11.26 -8.70 12.50
CA PRO A 300 12.06 -8.10 11.43
C PRO A 300 12.91 -9.10 10.66
N LEU A 301 13.45 -8.63 9.54
CA LEU A 301 14.45 -9.37 8.75
C LEU A 301 15.77 -9.42 9.50
N GLU A 302 16.34 -10.61 9.60
CA GLU A 302 17.67 -10.83 10.17
C GLU A 302 18.72 -10.71 9.08
N ALA A 303 19.01 -9.47 8.64
CA ALA A 303 19.99 -9.19 7.60
C ALA A 303 20.83 -7.97 7.97
N ASP A 304 22.12 -8.01 7.63
CA ASP A 304 23.04 -6.88 7.78
C ASP A 304 22.94 -5.93 6.60
N VAL A 305 22.66 -6.47 5.41
CA VAL A 305 22.55 -5.72 4.14
C VAL A 305 21.37 -6.23 3.34
N ILE A 306 20.56 -5.32 2.86
CA ILE A 306 19.45 -5.61 1.95
C ILE A 306 19.63 -4.79 0.67
N ILE A 307 19.63 -5.47 -0.46
CA ILE A 307 19.76 -4.84 -1.78
C ILE A 307 18.47 -5.09 -2.56
N ILE A 308 17.80 -4.00 -2.96
CA ILE A 308 16.56 -4.05 -3.76
C ILE A 308 16.86 -3.51 -5.15
N ASP A 309 16.65 -4.32 -6.17
CA ASP A 309 16.76 -3.90 -7.57
C ASP A 309 15.38 -3.60 -8.18
N GLU A 310 15.36 -2.89 -9.31
CA GLU A 310 14.15 -2.45 -10.03
C GLU A 310 13.21 -1.60 -9.16
N MET A 311 13.77 -0.69 -8.36
CA MET A 311 13.02 0.15 -7.40
C MET A 311 11.97 1.05 -8.03
N SER A 312 12.07 1.37 -9.34
CA SER A 312 11.04 2.14 -10.06
C SER A 312 9.65 1.49 -10.03
N MET A 313 9.59 0.16 -9.82
CA MET A 313 8.35 -0.62 -9.77
C MET A 313 7.78 -0.77 -8.34
N VAL A 314 8.43 -0.22 -7.33
CA VAL A 314 7.99 -0.30 -5.92
C VAL A 314 7.07 0.86 -5.60
N ASP A 315 5.83 0.57 -5.17
CA ASP A 315 4.87 1.56 -4.71
C ASP A 315 5.06 1.91 -3.22
N ILE A 316 4.32 2.92 -2.75
CA ILE A 316 4.45 3.39 -1.37
C ILE A 316 4.05 2.33 -0.34
N SER A 317 3.06 1.48 -0.65
CA SER A 317 2.58 0.44 0.27
C SER A 317 3.62 -0.68 0.43
N LEU A 318 4.24 -1.10 -0.66
CA LEU A 318 5.29 -2.12 -0.63
C LEU A 318 6.56 -1.58 0.02
N MET A 319 6.88 -0.29 -0.19
CA MET A 319 8.01 0.36 0.47
C MET A 319 7.82 0.48 1.98
N ASP A 320 6.64 0.90 2.44
CA ASP A 320 6.29 0.96 3.86
C ASP A 320 6.38 -0.42 4.53
N ALA A 321 5.85 -1.46 3.87
CA ALA A 321 5.94 -2.83 4.36
C ALA A 321 7.40 -3.32 4.46
N LEU A 322 8.23 -3.04 3.44
CA LEU A 322 9.66 -3.38 3.47
C LEU A 322 10.38 -2.70 4.62
N LEU A 323 10.22 -1.39 4.74
CA LEU A 323 10.89 -0.61 5.79
C LEU A 323 10.44 -1.01 7.19
N SER A 324 9.16 -1.39 7.35
CA SER A 324 8.66 -1.91 8.63
C SER A 324 9.34 -3.20 9.08
N ALA A 325 9.91 -3.97 8.15
CA ALA A 325 10.63 -5.21 8.45
C ALA A 325 12.16 -5.02 8.56
N VAL A 326 12.69 -3.83 8.25
CA VAL A 326 14.13 -3.54 8.28
C VAL A 326 14.52 -2.90 9.61
N GLN A 327 15.53 -3.44 10.28
CA GLN A 327 16.04 -2.91 11.56
C GLN A 327 17.01 -1.75 11.34
N VAL A 328 17.05 -0.82 12.29
CA VAL A 328 18.10 0.20 12.35
C VAL A 328 19.46 -0.48 12.53
N GLY A 329 20.41 -0.12 11.68
CA GLY A 329 21.72 -0.76 11.59
C GLY A 329 21.89 -1.69 10.39
N THR A 330 20.79 -2.16 9.78
CA THR A 330 20.82 -2.83 8.47
C THR A 330 21.09 -1.79 7.39
N ARG A 331 21.95 -2.09 6.44
CA ARG A 331 22.20 -1.26 5.26
C ARG A 331 21.18 -1.57 4.18
N LEU A 332 20.48 -0.54 3.71
CA LEU A 332 19.49 -0.66 2.64
C LEU A 332 20.00 0.00 1.36
N ILE A 333 20.17 -0.80 0.33
CA ILE A 333 20.68 -0.35 -0.98
C ILE A 333 19.55 -0.47 -1.98
N LEU A 334 19.11 0.66 -2.51
CA LEU A 334 17.99 0.79 -3.45
C LEU A 334 18.55 1.04 -4.85
N VAL A 335 18.29 0.13 -5.77
CA VAL A 335 18.83 0.21 -7.14
C VAL A 335 17.68 0.33 -8.13
N GLY A 336 17.77 1.26 -9.07
CA GLY A 336 16.71 1.45 -10.05
C GLY A 336 17.07 2.43 -11.16
N ASP A 337 16.11 2.66 -12.03
CA ASP A 337 16.20 3.63 -13.12
C ASP A 337 14.97 4.54 -13.06
N VAL A 338 15.17 5.80 -12.75
CA VAL A 338 14.09 6.79 -12.62
C VAL A 338 13.37 7.09 -13.94
N ASN A 339 13.98 6.73 -15.08
CA ASN A 339 13.41 6.93 -16.41
C ASN A 339 12.60 5.70 -16.89
N GLN A 340 12.59 4.61 -16.12
CA GLN A 340 11.73 3.46 -16.42
C GLN A 340 10.29 3.72 -15.99
N LEU A 341 9.39 2.82 -16.41
CA LEU A 341 7.98 2.90 -16.05
C LEU A 341 7.81 2.88 -14.52
N PRO A 342 6.99 3.77 -13.98
CA PRO A 342 6.70 3.79 -12.55
C PRO A 342 5.92 2.54 -12.10
N SER A 343 5.76 2.37 -10.80
CA SER A 343 4.92 1.32 -10.22
C SER A 343 3.47 1.41 -10.73
N VAL A 344 2.79 0.27 -10.75
CA VAL A 344 1.34 0.22 -11.03
C VAL A 344 0.55 0.76 -9.83
N GLY A 345 1.05 0.56 -8.62
CA GLY A 345 0.46 1.08 -7.39
C GLY A 345 0.82 2.56 -7.14
N PRO A 346 0.19 3.18 -6.12
CA PRO A 346 0.36 4.60 -5.84
C PRO A 346 1.75 4.97 -5.31
N GLY A 347 2.23 6.15 -5.72
CA GLY A 347 3.50 6.72 -5.30
C GLY A 347 4.65 6.47 -6.28
N ASN A 348 5.56 7.45 -6.36
CA ASN A 348 6.78 7.40 -7.17
C ASN A 348 8.02 7.38 -6.27
N VAL A 349 8.10 6.33 -5.44
CA VAL A 349 9.00 6.21 -4.28
C VAL A 349 10.45 6.50 -4.64
N LEU A 350 10.99 5.86 -5.68
CA LEU A 350 12.40 6.03 -6.06
C LEU A 350 12.71 7.49 -6.43
N LYS A 351 11.84 8.11 -7.23
CA LYS A 351 12.02 9.49 -7.64
C LYS A 351 11.91 10.46 -6.47
N ASP A 352 10.90 10.25 -5.61
CA ASP A 352 10.65 11.11 -4.45
C ASP A 352 11.81 11.06 -3.45
N ILE A 353 12.45 9.87 -3.26
CA ILE A 353 13.65 9.75 -2.43
C ILE A 353 14.84 10.52 -3.03
N ILE A 354 15.01 10.47 -4.35
CA ILE A 354 16.13 11.16 -5.03
C ILE A 354 15.95 12.67 -5.01
N ASP A 355 14.70 13.15 -5.13
CA ASP A 355 14.35 14.57 -5.17
C ASP A 355 14.28 15.21 -3.77
N SER A 356 14.32 14.43 -2.69
CA SER A 356 14.27 14.89 -1.29
C SER A 356 15.66 15.24 -0.77
#